data_a5f9266df78a3836ec9c9459f3f72e5b
#
_entry.id   a5f9266df78a3836ec9c9459f3f72e5b
#
_cell.length_a   1.000
_cell.length_b   1.000
_cell.length_c   1.000
_cell.angle_alpha   90.00
_cell.angle_beta   90.00
_cell.angle_gamma   90.00
#
_symmetry.space_group_name_H-M   'P 1'
#
loop_
_entity.id
_entity.type
_entity.pdbx_description
1 polymer ?
#
loop_
_entity_poly.entity_id
_entity_poly.type
_entity_poly.pdbx_seq_one_letter_code
_entity_poly.pdbx_strand_id
1 'polypeptide(L)'
;DAPDGEHTFTGSYLIGADGGRSMVRKQMDIPFEGFTWPERFLVLSTPFDFESECGMSFRNYIADPDEWCNCFKVAGDGPPGLWRTVYPEDPEAPEETLLADEYVERKLQGFFPAGKPYDIVHRNLYTVHQRVAATFRKGRVLIAGDAAHVNNSIGGMGLNGGIQDAMNLAEKLILVWKGDADEEMLDMYDTERRT
;
A
#
# COMPACT_ATOMS: atom_id res chain seq x y z
N ASP A 1 -19.72 1.09 -13.18
CA ASP A 1 -20.14 0.25 -14.32
C ASP A 1 -20.05 -1.21 -13.89
N ALA A 2 -21.16 -1.92 -13.98
CA ALA A 2 -21.23 -3.35 -13.76
C ALA A 2 -21.39 -4.08 -15.12
N PRO A 3 -21.07 -5.39 -15.23
CA PRO A 3 -21.21 -6.12 -16.49
C PRO A 3 -22.62 -6.08 -17.10
N ASP A 4 -23.63 -5.80 -16.28
CA ASP A 4 -25.05 -5.72 -16.63
C ASP A 4 -25.58 -4.27 -16.76
N GLY A 5 -24.72 -3.25 -16.67
CA GLY A 5 -25.05 -1.84 -16.89
C GLY A 5 -24.79 -0.92 -15.69
N GLU A 6 -25.37 0.28 -15.78
CA GLU A 6 -25.29 1.26 -14.68
C GLU A 6 -26.37 0.98 -13.64
N HIS A 7 -25.96 1.01 -12.36
CA HIS A 7 -26.85 0.90 -11.22
C HIS A 7 -26.79 2.14 -10.36
N THR A 8 -27.94 2.61 -9.89
CA THR A 8 -28.03 3.73 -8.96
C THR A 8 -28.40 3.23 -7.57
N PHE A 9 -27.60 3.60 -6.57
CA PHE A 9 -27.87 3.33 -5.17
C PHE A 9 -28.10 4.65 -4.43
N THR A 10 -29.01 4.63 -3.46
CA THR A 10 -29.30 5.79 -2.60
C THR A 10 -28.98 5.43 -1.16
N GLY A 11 -28.32 6.33 -0.43
CA GLY A 11 -27.94 6.14 0.96
C GLY A 11 -27.91 7.47 1.70
N SER A 12 -27.90 7.41 3.03
CA SER A 12 -27.76 8.59 3.89
C SER A 12 -26.33 9.12 3.90
N TYR A 13 -25.34 8.25 3.78
CA TYR A 13 -23.92 8.56 3.72
C TYR A 13 -23.25 7.74 2.62
N LEU A 14 -22.19 8.28 2.04
CA LEU A 14 -21.29 7.59 1.12
C LEU A 14 -19.91 7.52 1.75
N ILE A 15 -19.32 6.31 1.80
CA ILE A 15 -17.96 6.11 2.29
C ILE A 15 -17.08 5.63 1.12
N GLY A 16 -16.11 6.45 0.72
CA GLY A 16 -15.10 6.12 -0.27
C GLY A 16 -13.91 5.39 0.38
N ALA A 17 -13.86 4.07 0.21
CA ALA A 17 -12.70 3.24 0.58
C ALA A 17 -12.11 2.58 -0.67
N ASP A 18 -12.03 3.35 -1.76
CA ASP A 18 -11.78 2.91 -3.14
C ASP A 18 -10.31 3.12 -3.58
N GLY A 19 -9.39 3.18 -2.59
CA GLY A 19 -7.95 3.14 -2.80
C GLY A 19 -7.32 4.47 -3.22
N GLY A 20 -6.00 4.49 -3.42
CA GLY A 20 -5.22 5.70 -3.66
C GLY A 20 -5.64 6.51 -4.92
N ARG A 21 -6.25 5.85 -5.89
CA ARG A 21 -6.83 6.49 -7.10
C ARG A 21 -8.29 6.88 -6.93
N SER A 22 -8.81 6.88 -5.73
CA SER A 22 -10.21 7.09 -5.35
C SER A 22 -11.02 7.96 -6.31
N MET A 23 -12.09 7.38 -6.84
CA MET A 23 -13.08 8.10 -7.65
C MET A 23 -13.97 8.97 -6.77
N VAL A 24 -14.33 8.49 -5.57
CA VAL A 24 -15.12 9.28 -4.60
C VAL A 24 -14.40 10.57 -4.25
N ARG A 25 -13.11 10.50 -3.87
CA ARG A 25 -12.31 11.70 -3.58
C ARG A 25 -12.28 12.67 -4.76
N LYS A 26 -12.05 12.17 -5.98
CA LYS A 26 -11.99 12.99 -7.21
C LYS A 26 -13.33 13.65 -7.53
N GLN A 27 -14.43 12.91 -7.44
CA GLN A 27 -15.79 13.42 -7.72
C GLN A 27 -16.22 14.49 -6.70
N MET A 28 -15.64 14.46 -5.50
CA MET A 28 -15.87 15.46 -4.48
C MET A 28 -14.92 16.65 -4.58
N ASP A 29 -14.02 16.69 -5.58
CA ASP A 29 -12.99 17.73 -5.76
C ASP A 29 -12.15 17.93 -4.48
N ILE A 30 -11.82 16.83 -3.78
CA ILE A 30 -10.95 16.87 -2.59
C ILE A 30 -9.50 16.74 -3.05
N PRO A 31 -8.64 17.76 -2.82
CA PRO A 31 -7.23 17.70 -3.14
C PRO A 31 -6.51 16.56 -2.43
N PHE A 32 -5.51 15.96 -3.09
CA PHE A 32 -4.66 14.92 -2.50
C PHE A 32 -3.24 15.48 -2.38
N GLU A 33 -2.98 16.08 -1.24
CA GLU A 33 -1.79 16.87 -0.96
C GLU A 33 -0.62 15.99 -0.56
N GLY A 34 0.61 16.44 -0.85
CA GLY A 34 1.83 15.72 -0.52
C GLY A 34 2.75 15.59 -1.72
N PHE A 35 3.57 14.54 -1.71
CA PHE A 35 4.61 14.33 -2.71
C PHE A 35 4.75 12.85 -3.11
N THR A 36 5.50 12.65 -4.18
CA THR A 36 5.97 11.33 -4.61
C THR A 36 7.46 11.28 -4.37
N TRP A 37 7.93 10.22 -3.73
CA TRP A 37 9.37 9.99 -3.56
C TRP A 37 10.03 9.83 -4.93
N PRO A 38 11.21 10.40 -5.14
CA PRO A 38 11.92 10.24 -6.40
C PRO A 38 12.34 8.78 -6.63
N GLU A 39 12.67 8.06 -5.58
CA GLU A 39 13.11 6.68 -5.66
C GLU A 39 11.98 5.77 -6.14
N ARG A 40 12.35 4.78 -6.94
CA ARG A 40 11.52 3.63 -7.31
C ARG A 40 12.00 2.40 -6.56
N PHE A 41 11.09 1.46 -6.40
CA PHE A 41 11.39 0.23 -5.68
C PHE A 41 11.06 -0.98 -6.55
N LEU A 42 12.09 -1.81 -6.77
CA LEU A 42 11.94 -3.11 -7.42
C LEU A 42 11.52 -4.14 -6.38
N VAL A 43 10.41 -4.81 -6.65
CA VAL A 43 9.89 -5.91 -5.83
C VAL A 43 10.04 -7.20 -6.58
N LEU A 44 10.73 -8.17 -5.99
CA LEU A 44 10.87 -9.51 -6.51
C LEU A 44 10.28 -10.52 -5.53
N SER A 45 9.61 -11.56 -6.03
CA SER A 45 9.13 -12.65 -5.19
C SER A 45 9.59 -13.98 -5.77
N THR A 46 10.11 -14.85 -4.89
CA THR A 46 10.64 -16.16 -5.21
C THR A 46 10.19 -17.19 -4.19
N PRO A 47 9.97 -18.47 -4.58
CA PRO A 47 9.76 -19.58 -3.65
C PRO A 47 11.06 -20.07 -3.00
N PHE A 48 12.21 -19.47 -3.31
CA PHE A 48 13.49 -19.81 -2.67
C PHE A 48 13.40 -19.56 -1.15
N ASP A 49 13.68 -20.59 -0.35
CA ASP A 49 13.49 -20.53 1.11
C ASP A 49 14.74 -20.01 1.82
N PHE A 50 14.87 -18.69 1.95
CA PHE A 50 15.97 -18.06 2.68
C PHE A 50 16.05 -18.42 4.16
N GLU A 51 14.94 -18.87 4.79
CA GLU A 51 14.97 -19.34 6.17
C GLU A 51 15.81 -20.63 6.27
N SER A 52 15.52 -21.61 5.43
CA SER A 52 16.23 -22.91 5.42
C SER A 52 17.66 -22.79 4.89
N GLU A 53 17.90 -21.94 3.89
CA GLU A 53 19.18 -21.86 3.19
C GLU A 53 20.21 -20.97 3.90
N CYS A 54 19.78 -19.91 4.57
CA CYS A 54 20.68 -18.98 5.25
C CYS A 54 20.21 -18.46 6.61
N GLY A 55 19.15 -19.05 7.18
CA GLY A 55 18.68 -18.72 8.53
C GLY A 55 18.01 -17.36 8.66
N MET A 56 17.45 -16.81 7.57
CA MET A 56 16.75 -15.53 7.62
C MET A 56 15.50 -15.60 8.48
N SER A 57 15.28 -14.56 9.25
CA SER A 57 14.03 -14.34 9.99
C SER A 57 12.87 -14.03 9.03
N PHE A 58 11.66 -14.15 9.51
CA PHE A 58 10.45 -13.81 8.76
C PHE A 58 10.47 -12.41 8.11
N ARG A 59 11.14 -11.44 8.73
CA ARG A 59 11.32 -10.08 8.23
C ARG A 59 12.75 -9.62 8.50
N ASN A 60 13.41 -9.13 7.47
CA ASN A 60 14.78 -8.66 7.52
C ASN A 60 14.90 -7.29 6.85
N TYR A 61 15.67 -6.41 7.47
CA TYR A 61 16.12 -5.15 6.92
C TYR A 61 17.64 -5.22 6.81
N ILE A 62 18.15 -5.24 5.59
CA ILE A 62 19.56 -5.40 5.30
C ILE A 62 20.12 -4.02 4.95
N ALA A 63 20.95 -3.50 5.83
CA ALA A 63 21.62 -2.22 5.68
C ALA A 63 23.02 -2.43 5.08
N ASP A 64 23.07 -2.82 3.80
CA ASP A 64 24.29 -2.87 3.04
C ASP A 64 24.62 -1.47 2.51
N PRO A 65 25.87 -0.96 2.63
CA PRO A 65 26.24 0.36 2.15
C PRO A 65 26.14 0.52 0.63
N ASP A 66 26.29 -0.56 -0.12
CA ASP A 66 26.20 -0.53 -1.58
C ASP A 66 24.77 -0.74 -2.07
N GLU A 67 24.00 -1.60 -1.38
CA GLU A 67 22.62 -1.87 -1.74
C GLU A 67 21.80 -2.37 -0.55
N TRP A 68 21.06 -1.48 0.10
CA TRP A 68 20.13 -1.91 1.13
C TRP A 68 18.92 -2.63 0.52
N CYS A 69 18.39 -3.62 1.22
CA CYS A 69 17.12 -4.23 0.81
C CYS A 69 16.28 -4.67 2.02
N ASN A 70 14.99 -4.81 1.77
CA ASN A 70 14.08 -5.50 2.68
C ASN A 70 13.80 -6.90 2.13
N CYS A 71 13.84 -7.90 3.00
CA CYS A 71 13.48 -9.27 2.64
C CYS A 71 12.50 -9.84 3.67
N PHE A 72 11.34 -10.29 3.23
CA PHE A 72 10.31 -10.82 4.12
C PHE A 72 9.49 -11.92 3.48
N LYS A 73 9.03 -12.83 4.33
CA LYS A 73 8.20 -13.97 3.95
C LYS A 73 6.75 -13.51 3.76
N VAL A 74 6.12 -13.92 2.66
CA VAL A 74 4.72 -13.64 2.35
C VAL A 74 3.99 -14.94 2.03
N ALA A 75 2.66 -14.90 2.07
CA ALA A 75 1.86 -16.03 1.65
C ALA A 75 2.12 -16.39 0.17
N GLY A 76 2.09 -17.67 -0.12
CA GLY A 76 2.14 -18.25 -1.45
C GLY A 76 1.06 -19.31 -1.58
N ASP A 77 1.05 -20.04 -2.70
CA ASP A 77 0.07 -21.10 -2.96
C ASP A 77 0.25 -22.36 -2.08
N GLY A 78 1.25 -22.36 -1.21
CA GLY A 78 1.56 -23.42 -0.26
C GLY A 78 2.89 -23.19 0.46
N PRO A 79 3.28 -24.10 1.38
CA PRO A 79 4.58 -24.03 2.03
C PRO A 79 5.75 -24.13 1.02
N PRO A 80 6.86 -23.44 1.25
CA PRO A 80 7.18 -22.56 2.38
C PRO A 80 6.60 -21.13 2.28
N GLY A 81 5.77 -20.84 1.29
CA GLY A 81 5.33 -19.50 0.92
C GLY A 81 6.30 -18.86 -0.08
N LEU A 82 6.24 -17.53 -0.20
CA LEU A 82 7.15 -16.76 -1.03
C LEU A 82 8.02 -15.85 -0.18
N TRP A 83 9.20 -15.61 -0.66
CA TRP A 83 10.07 -14.57 -0.14
C TRP A 83 10.05 -13.37 -1.07
N ARG A 84 9.87 -12.20 -0.50
CA ARG A 84 9.81 -10.94 -1.22
C ARG A 84 10.97 -10.05 -0.84
N THR A 85 11.75 -9.67 -1.83
CA THR A 85 12.82 -8.67 -1.70
C THR A 85 12.37 -7.34 -2.30
N VAL A 86 12.81 -6.25 -1.71
CA VAL A 86 12.51 -4.87 -2.14
C VAL A 86 13.81 -4.08 -2.17
N TYR A 87 14.16 -3.59 -3.36
CA TYR A 87 15.38 -2.82 -3.61
C TYR A 87 15.05 -1.40 -4.04
N PRO A 88 15.80 -0.39 -3.59
CA PRO A 88 15.75 0.93 -4.19
C PRO A 88 16.38 0.88 -5.59
N GLU A 89 15.81 1.64 -6.52
CA GLU A 89 16.29 1.71 -7.88
C GLU A 89 16.43 3.15 -8.36
N ASP A 90 17.34 3.37 -9.28
CA ASP A 90 17.52 4.65 -9.93
C ASP A 90 16.20 5.10 -10.59
N PRO A 91 15.66 6.28 -10.22
CA PRO A 91 14.43 6.81 -10.79
C PRO A 91 14.51 7.05 -12.30
N GLU A 92 15.71 7.28 -12.84
CA GLU A 92 15.92 7.58 -14.25
C GLU A 92 16.21 6.34 -15.11
N ALA A 93 16.48 5.18 -14.49
CA ALA A 93 16.76 3.96 -15.23
C ALA A 93 15.50 3.48 -15.98
N PRO A 94 15.61 3.00 -17.23
CA PRO A 94 14.46 2.47 -17.98
C PRO A 94 13.82 1.28 -17.26
N GLU A 95 12.49 1.28 -17.18
CA GLU A 95 11.73 0.19 -16.53
C GLU A 95 12.04 -1.18 -17.16
N GLU A 96 12.13 -1.22 -18.49
CA GLU A 96 12.48 -2.43 -19.23
C GLU A 96 13.83 -3.03 -18.79
N THR A 97 14.80 -2.17 -18.45
CA THR A 97 16.11 -2.59 -17.94
C THR A 97 15.98 -3.17 -16.54
N LEU A 98 15.24 -2.49 -15.66
CA LEU A 98 15.07 -2.91 -14.26
C LEU A 98 14.24 -4.18 -14.11
N LEU A 99 13.36 -4.46 -15.07
CA LEU A 99 12.52 -5.66 -15.09
C LEU A 99 13.08 -6.79 -15.97
N ALA A 100 14.22 -6.59 -16.63
CA ALA A 100 14.85 -7.62 -17.46
C ALA A 100 15.30 -8.84 -16.63
N ASP A 101 15.18 -10.04 -17.19
CA ASP A 101 15.54 -11.30 -16.51
C ASP A 101 16.96 -11.28 -15.95
N GLU A 102 17.92 -10.81 -16.75
CA GLU A 102 19.33 -10.71 -16.34
C GLU A 102 19.54 -9.74 -15.18
N TYR A 103 18.75 -8.64 -15.14
CA TYR A 103 18.85 -7.65 -14.07
C TYR A 103 18.30 -8.20 -12.75
N VAL A 104 17.10 -8.74 -12.77
CA VAL A 104 16.44 -9.25 -11.56
C VAL A 104 17.15 -10.48 -10.99
N GLU A 105 17.69 -11.35 -11.87
CA GLU A 105 18.53 -12.47 -11.47
C GLU A 105 19.81 -11.97 -10.78
N ARG A 106 20.51 -11.00 -11.37
CA ARG A 106 21.71 -10.41 -10.77
C ARG A 106 21.44 -9.81 -9.39
N LYS A 107 20.29 -9.12 -9.19
CA LYS A 107 19.90 -8.58 -7.90
C LYS A 107 19.75 -9.67 -6.84
N LEU A 108 19.04 -10.76 -7.15
CA LEU A 108 18.87 -11.87 -6.22
C LEU A 108 20.16 -12.64 -5.97
N GLN A 109 20.99 -12.86 -6.98
CA GLN A 109 22.31 -13.52 -6.82
C GLN A 109 23.28 -12.63 -6.03
N GLY A 110 23.21 -11.31 -6.16
CA GLY A 110 23.96 -10.37 -5.33
C GLY A 110 23.51 -10.39 -3.88
N PHE A 111 22.22 -10.54 -3.64
CA PHE A 111 21.66 -10.66 -2.30
C PHE A 111 22.03 -11.97 -1.62
N PHE A 112 21.86 -13.09 -2.31
CA PHE A 112 22.27 -14.41 -1.85
C PHE A 112 22.64 -15.30 -3.04
N PRO A 113 23.89 -15.76 -3.15
CA PRO A 113 24.33 -16.62 -4.25
C PRO A 113 23.75 -18.03 -4.11
N ALA A 114 22.64 -18.33 -4.78
CA ALA A 114 21.95 -19.61 -4.68
C ALA A 114 22.64 -20.77 -5.44
N GLY A 115 23.66 -20.48 -6.23
CA GLY A 115 24.36 -21.49 -7.06
C GLY A 115 23.55 -22.05 -8.25
N LYS A 116 22.34 -21.54 -8.44
CA LYS A 116 21.42 -21.84 -9.56
C LYS A 116 20.52 -20.63 -9.81
N PRO A 117 19.91 -20.51 -10.99
CA PRO A 117 18.97 -19.44 -11.28
C PRO A 117 17.79 -19.44 -10.29
N TYR A 118 17.33 -18.25 -9.93
CA TYR A 118 16.14 -18.08 -9.12
C TYR A 118 14.86 -18.31 -9.93
N ASP A 119 13.89 -18.95 -9.33
CA ASP A 119 12.52 -18.93 -9.81
C ASP A 119 11.85 -17.63 -9.33
N ILE A 120 11.62 -16.67 -10.27
CA ILE A 120 11.04 -15.36 -9.97
C ILE A 120 9.59 -15.36 -10.42
N VAL A 121 8.69 -15.57 -9.47
CA VAL A 121 7.24 -15.70 -9.73
C VAL A 121 6.52 -14.36 -9.81
N HIS A 122 7.15 -13.29 -9.31
CA HIS A 122 6.60 -11.93 -9.39
C HIS A 122 7.71 -10.91 -9.43
N ARG A 123 7.56 -9.92 -10.31
CA ARG A 123 8.39 -8.72 -10.37
C ARG A 123 7.52 -7.50 -10.60
N ASN A 124 7.81 -6.42 -9.91
CA ASN A 124 7.10 -5.16 -10.06
C ASN A 124 8.01 -3.98 -9.69
N LEU A 125 7.82 -2.88 -10.39
CA LEU A 125 8.47 -1.61 -10.08
C LEU A 125 7.40 -0.60 -9.65
N TYR A 126 7.57 0.02 -8.49
CA TYR A 126 6.60 0.99 -7.99
C TYR A 126 7.25 2.26 -7.44
N THR A 127 6.49 3.33 -7.48
CA THR A 127 6.83 4.61 -6.83
C THR A 127 6.08 4.75 -5.52
N VAL A 128 6.73 5.37 -4.54
CA VAL A 128 6.15 5.61 -3.23
C VAL A 128 5.53 7.00 -3.18
N HIS A 129 4.27 7.06 -2.78
CA HIS A 129 3.56 8.30 -2.55
C HIS A 129 3.37 8.54 -1.05
N GLN A 130 3.53 9.80 -0.64
CA GLN A 130 3.20 10.30 0.69
C GLN A 130 2.17 11.40 0.50
N ARG A 131 0.89 11.06 0.63
CA ARG A 131 -0.20 11.99 0.33
C ARG A 131 -1.32 11.84 1.34
N VAL A 132 -1.98 12.96 1.61
CA VAL A 132 -3.17 13.03 2.46
C VAL A 132 -4.23 13.89 1.79
N ALA A 133 -5.49 13.51 1.89
CA ALA A 133 -6.59 14.31 1.40
C ALA A 133 -6.75 15.59 2.25
N ALA A 134 -7.05 16.71 1.59
CA ALA A 134 -7.24 18.00 2.27
C ALA A 134 -8.37 17.98 3.32
N THR A 135 -9.32 17.08 3.17
CA THR A 135 -10.33 16.73 4.16
C THR A 135 -10.79 15.29 3.96
N PHE A 136 -11.19 14.62 5.04
CA PHE A 136 -11.75 13.25 4.99
C PHE A 136 -13.27 13.26 4.95
N ARG A 137 -13.89 14.45 5.06
CA ARG A 137 -15.34 14.64 5.00
C ARG A 137 -15.73 15.83 4.14
N LYS A 138 -16.76 15.65 3.30
CA LYS A 138 -17.44 16.75 2.61
C LYS A 138 -18.96 16.48 2.65
N GLY A 139 -19.63 17.10 3.59
CA GLY A 139 -21.04 16.85 3.86
C GLY A 139 -21.29 15.41 4.34
N ARG A 140 -22.06 14.65 3.56
CA ARG A 140 -22.39 13.24 3.85
C ARG A 140 -21.49 12.24 3.10
N VAL A 141 -20.43 12.72 2.47
CA VAL A 141 -19.40 11.88 1.84
C VAL A 141 -18.16 11.89 2.70
N LEU A 142 -17.66 10.70 3.03
CA LEU A 142 -16.45 10.48 3.82
C LEU A 142 -15.49 9.57 3.04
N ILE A 143 -14.21 9.70 3.27
CA ILE A 143 -13.17 8.85 2.66
C ILE A 143 -12.32 8.22 3.75
N ALA A 144 -11.84 6.98 3.51
CA ALA A 144 -11.07 6.21 4.47
C ALA A 144 -9.98 5.37 3.79
N GLY A 145 -8.94 4.99 4.53
CA GLY A 145 -7.82 4.20 4.02
C GLY A 145 -7.07 4.92 2.91
N ASP A 146 -6.59 4.20 1.91
CA ASP A 146 -5.82 4.76 0.81
C ASP A 146 -6.57 5.83 -0.01
N ALA A 147 -7.89 5.88 0.07
CA ALA A 147 -8.68 6.97 -0.50
C ALA A 147 -8.43 8.30 0.22
N ALA A 148 -8.17 8.25 1.52
CA ALA A 148 -7.92 9.40 2.38
C ALA A 148 -6.42 9.74 2.52
N HIS A 149 -5.56 8.73 2.64
CA HIS A 149 -4.11 8.92 2.78
C HIS A 149 -3.31 7.71 2.30
N VAL A 150 -2.18 7.98 1.66
CA VAL A 150 -1.18 6.98 1.29
C VAL A 150 0.16 7.38 1.88
N ASN A 151 0.88 6.42 2.42
CA ASN A 151 2.17 6.63 3.03
C ASN A 151 3.21 5.62 2.53
N ASN A 152 4.47 5.88 2.84
CA ASN A 152 5.57 4.98 2.53
C ASN A 152 5.32 3.60 3.15
N SER A 153 5.43 2.56 2.34
CA SER A 153 5.18 1.17 2.74
C SER A 153 6.27 0.58 3.67
N ILE A 154 7.41 1.23 3.80
CA ILE A 154 8.56 0.79 4.61
C ILE A 154 8.16 0.47 6.07
N GLY A 155 7.32 1.30 6.68
CA GLY A 155 6.84 1.11 8.06
C GLY A 155 5.72 0.08 8.22
N GLY A 156 5.11 -0.40 7.14
CA GLY A 156 3.95 -1.31 7.19
C GLY A 156 2.69 -0.68 7.81
N MET A 157 2.57 0.64 7.77
CA MET A 157 1.52 1.40 8.47
C MET A 157 0.22 1.56 7.68
N GLY A 158 0.23 1.35 6.34
CA GLY A 158 -0.92 1.64 5.49
C GLY A 158 -2.17 0.84 5.87
N LEU A 159 -2.06 -0.49 5.95
CA LEU A 159 -3.18 -1.35 6.36
C LEU A 159 -3.69 -1.00 7.76
N ASN A 160 -2.78 -0.79 8.71
CA ASN A 160 -3.13 -0.42 10.09
C ASN A 160 -3.86 0.92 10.14
N GLY A 161 -3.40 1.91 9.37
CA GLY A 161 -4.07 3.21 9.22
C GLY A 161 -5.50 3.06 8.72
N GLY A 162 -5.69 2.29 7.63
CA GLY A 162 -7.02 2.04 7.07
C GLY A 162 -7.98 1.32 8.02
N ILE A 163 -7.48 0.35 8.81
CA ILE A 163 -8.28 -0.32 9.84
C ILE A 163 -8.70 0.67 10.94
N GLN A 164 -7.77 1.51 11.39
CA GLN A 164 -8.06 2.55 12.38
C GLN A 164 -9.06 3.57 11.86
N ASP A 165 -8.98 3.97 10.59
CA ASP A 165 -9.97 4.84 9.96
C ASP A 165 -11.36 4.21 10.00
N ALA A 166 -11.45 2.94 9.59
CA ALA A 166 -12.73 2.22 9.56
C ALA A 166 -13.36 2.12 10.96
N MET A 167 -12.57 1.81 11.98
CA MET A 167 -13.04 1.72 13.37
C MET A 167 -13.50 3.09 13.88
N ASN A 168 -12.66 4.11 13.74
CA ASN A 168 -12.93 5.47 14.20
C ASN A 168 -14.19 6.06 13.53
N LEU A 169 -14.30 5.88 12.22
CA LEU A 169 -15.47 6.35 11.46
C LEU A 169 -16.74 5.59 11.83
N ALA A 170 -16.67 4.26 11.97
CA ALA A 170 -17.82 3.44 12.30
C ALA A 170 -18.42 3.81 13.67
N GLU A 171 -17.59 4.01 14.69
CA GLU A 171 -18.03 4.44 16.01
C GLU A 171 -18.82 5.75 15.93
N LYS A 172 -18.30 6.76 15.24
CA LYS A 172 -18.94 8.06 15.08
C LYS A 172 -20.23 7.98 14.26
N LEU A 173 -20.22 7.24 13.17
CA LEU A 173 -21.42 7.04 12.34
C LEU A 173 -22.54 6.34 13.11
N ILE A 174 -22.22 5.37 13.98
CA ILE A 174 -23.21 4.68 14.82
C ILE A 174 -23.87 5.67 15.79
N LEU A 175 -23.10 6.55 16.42
CA LEU A 175 -23.64 7.55 17.37
C LEU A 175 -24.57 8.53 16.63
N VAL A 176 -24.14 9.06 15.51
CA VAL A 176 -24.96 9.97 14.69
C VAL A 176 -26.21 9.26 14.16
N TRP A 177 -26.08 8.04 13.65
CA TRP A 177 -27.20 7.26 13.13
C TRP A 177 -28.27 6.96 14.18
N LYS A 178 -27.86 6.71 15.42
CA LYS A 178 -28.78 6.49 16.56
C LYS A 178 -29.38 7.76 17.13
N GLY A 179 -28.87 8.92 16.73
CA GLY A 179 -29.24 10.20 17.32
C GLY A 179 -28.62 10.46 18.68
N ASP A 180 -27.58 9.72 19.05
CA ASP A 180 -26.82 9.88 20.28
C ASP A 180 -25.76 11.00 20.16
N ALA A 181 -25.49 11.46 18.94
CA ALA A 181 -24.60 12.59 18.64
C ALA A 181 -25.06 13.34 17.39
N ASP A 182 -24.67 14.61 17.30
CA ASP A 182 -24.93 15.47 16.15
C ASP A 182 -23.94 15.16 15.01
N GLU A 183 -24.24 15.60 13.75
CA GLU A 183 -23.43 15.38 12.57
C GLU A 183 -22.01 15.95 12.70
N GLU A 184 -21.77 16.96 13.54
CA GLU A 184 -20.46 17.53 13.88
C GLU A 184 -19.50 16.49 14.46
N MET A 185 -20.01 15.42 15.08
CA MET A 185 -19.19 14.29 15.52
C MET A 185 -18.35 13.69 14.39
N LEU A 186 -18.85 13.73 13.15
CA LEU A 186 -18.13 13.22 11.98
C LEU A 186 -16.97 14.13 11.56
N ASP A 187 -16.93 15.39 11.96
CA ASP A 187 -15.78 16.28 11.72
C ASP A 187 -14.59 15.90 12.62
N MET A 188 -14.88 15.27 13.77
CA MET A 188 -13.83 14.72 14.64
C MET A 188 -13.07 13.58 13.95
N TYR A 189 -13.74 12.79 13.09
CA TYR A 189 -13.04 11.77 12.28
C TYR A 189 -11.97 12.40 11.41
N ASP A 190 -12.28 13.47 10.67
CA ASP A 190 -11.30 14.21 9.87
C ASP A 190 -10.14 14.71 10.74
N THR A 191 -10.46 15.36 11.85
CA THR A 191 -9.45 15.95 12.75
C THR A 191 -8.52 14.90 13.37
N GLU A 192 -9.08 13.77 13.82
CA GLU A 192 -8.31 12.72 14.50
C GLU A 192 -7.49 11.85 13.55
N ARG A 193 -7.94 11.69 12.31
CA ARG A 193 -7.32 10.74 11.36
C ARG A 193 -6.43 11.37 10.30
N ARG A 194 -6.59 12.67 10.06
CA ARG A 194 -5.82 13.42 9.06
C ARG A 194 -4.46 13.94 9.57
N THR A 195 -4.19 13.84 10.86
CA THR A 195 -2.92 14.29 11.49
C THR A 195 -1.74 13.36 11.23
#